data_358b86000bd6c8368367f362b031f4ba
#
_entry.id   358b86000bd6c8368367f362b031f4ba
#
_cell.length_a   1.000
_cell.length_b   1.000
_cell.length_c   1.000
_cell.angle_alpha   90.00
_cell.angle_beta   90.00
_cell.angle_gamma   90.00
#
_symmetry.space_group_name_H-M   'P 1'
#
loop_
_entity.id
_entity.type
_entity.pdbx_description
1 polymer ?
#
loop_
_entity_poly.entity_id
_entity_poly.type
_entity_poly.pdbx_seq_one_letter_code
_entity_poly.pdbx_strand_id
1 'polypeptide(L)'
;MFADISGFTPLTESLLNALGPQRGAEELSRHLNTVYDAIIAEVDRYGGSVLGFSGDAITCWFDGDPGRRAATCALAMQVAMRSFAALTLSTGEQVALAMKVALATGPGRQTSNEGGGLDSGSDQPRRQPHRMGPAARKRIAANVIMVEIISPR
;
A
#
# COMPACT_ATOMS: atom_id res chain seq x y z
N MET A 1 4.91 -5.08 5.78
CA MET A 1 5.55 -4.51 4.57
C MET A 1 5.02 -3.11 4.35
N PHE A 2 5.88 -2.19 4.01
CA PHE A 2 5.54 -0.82 3.65
C PHE A 2 6.14 -0.53 2.28
N ALA A 3 5.36 -0.02 1.33
CA ALA A 3 5.82 0.31 0.00
C ALA A 3 5.44 1.76 -0.33
N ASP A 4 6.43 2.54 -0.74
CA ASP A 4 6.35 3.96 -1.04
C ASP A 4 6.66 4.21 -2.51
N ILE A 5 5.76 4.88 -3.21
CA ILE A 5 5.90 5.14 -4.64
C ILE A 5 6.46 6.56 -4.80
N SER A 6 7.56 6.69 -5.51
CA SER A 6 8.19 7.97 -5.83
C SER A 6 7.96 8.37 -7.28
N GLY A 7 7.98 9.68 -7.56
CA GLY A 7 7.73 10.24 -8.88
C GLY A 7 6.34 10.85 -9.06
N PHE A 8 5.49 10.82 -8.04
CA PHE A 8 4.15 11.43 -8.12
C PHE A 8 4.16 12.94 -8.19
N THR A 9 5.08 13.61 -7.53
CA THR A 9 5.18 15.08 -7.60
C THR A 9 5.43 15.56 -9.04
N PRO A 10 6.46 15.08 -9.75
CA PRO A 10 6.65 15.42 -11.15
C PRO A 10 5.44 15.05 -12.03
N LEU A 11 4.85 13.87 -11.81
CA LEU A 11 3.65 13.45 -12.54
C LEU A 11 2.49 14.41 -12.34
N THR A 12 2.24 14.82 -11.10
CA THR A 12 1.18 15.76 -10.74
C THR A 12 1.39 17.11 -11.38
N GLU A 13 2.60 17.65 -11.25
CA GLU A 13 2.96 18.96 -11.81
C GLU A 13 2.81 18.97 -13.34
N SER A 14 3.33 17.95 -14.03
CA SER A 14 3.19 17.83 -15.49
C SER A 14 1.74 17.79 -15.93
N LEU A 15 0.91 16.97 -15.28
CA LEU A 15 -0.50 16.85 -15.65
C LEU A 15 -1.31 18.11 -15.36
N LEU A 16 -1.10 18.76 -14.20
CA LEU A 16 -1.78 19.98 -13.85
C LEU A 16 -1.40 21.15 -14.76
N ASN A 17 -0.11 21.26 -15.08
CA ASN A 17 0.38 22.32 -15.97
C ASN A 17 -0.13 22.16 -17.41
N ALA A 18 -0.20 20.94 -17.92
CA ALA A 18 -0.58 20.67 -19.30
C ALA A 18 -2.11 20.64 -19.52
N LEU A 19 -2.86 20.08 -18.57
CA LEU A 19 -4.30 19.81 -18.73
C LEU A 19 -5.20 20.71 -17.87
N GLY A 20 -4.60 21.48 -16.98
CA GLY A 20 -5.32 22.28 -15.98
C GLY A 20 -5.77 21.44 -14.77
N PRO A 21 -6.30 22.09 -13.71
CA PRO A 21 -6.54 21.46 -12.43
C PRO A 21 -7.51 20.27 -12.49
N GLN A 22 -8.61 20.40 -13.18
CA GLN A 22 -9.66 19.38 -13.19
C GLN A 22 -9.25 18.15 -13.99
N ARG A 23 -8.89 18.35 -15.27
CA ARG A 23 -8.49 17.23 -16.15
C ARG A 23 -7.17 16.60 -15.73
N GLY A 24 -6.24 17.40 -15.19
CA GLY A 24 -4.98 16.91 -14.63
C GLY A 24 -5.21 16.00 -13.43
N ALA A 25 -6.14 16.35 -12.54
CA ALA A 25 -6.48 15.52 -11.39
C ALA A 25 -7.17 14.20 -11.79
N GLU A 26 -8.05 14.23 -12.81
CA GLU A 26 -8.69 13.01 -13.33
C GLU A 26 -7.66 12.06 -13.95
N GLU A 27 -6.75 12.58 -14.75
CA GLU A 27 -5.70 11.80 -15.40
C GLU A 27 -4.69 11.25 -14.37
N LEU A 28 -4.33 12.05 -13.37
CA LEU A 28 -3.52 11.62 -12.24
C LEU A 28 -4.17 10.43 -11.52
N SER A 29 -5.45 10.55 -11.17
CA SER A 29 -6.20 9.48 -10.50
C SER A 29 -6.22 8.19 -11.33
N ARG A 30 -6.35 8.29 -12.64
CA ARG A 30 -6.31 7.15 -13.55
C ARG A 30 -4.94 6.45 -13.52
N HIS A 31 -3.84 7.21 -13.57
CA HIS A 31 -2.49 6.65 -13.48
C HIS A 31 -2.23 6.01 -12.12
N LEU A 32 -2.64 6.68 -11.03
CA LEU A 32 -2.51 6.16 -9.67
C LEU A 32 -3.23 4.82 -9.50
N ASN A 33 -4.49 4.74 -9.95
CA ASN A 33 -5.27 3.51 -9.87
C ASN A 33 -4.58 2.37 -10.62
N THR A 34 -4.07 2.63 -11.84
CA THR A 34 -3.35 1.61 -12.61
C THR A 34 -2.10 1.09 -11.89
N VAL A 35 -1.35 1.98 -11.24
CA VAL A 35 -0.18 1.59 -10.44
C VAL A 35 -0.60 0.78 -9.21
N TYR A 36 -1.61 1.27 -8.47
CA TYR A 36 -2.10 0.55 -7.28
C TYR A 36 -2.68 -0.82 -7.63
N ASP A 37 -3.44 -0.94 -8.71
CA ASP A 37 -3.97 -2.23 -9.17
C ASP A 37 -2.84 -3.23 -9.43
N ALA A 38 -1.76 -2.80 -10.08
CA ALA A 38 -0.62 -3.65 -10.36
C ALA A 38 0.10 -4.14 -9.09
N ILE A 39 0.32 -3.25 -8.11
CA ILE A 39 1.01 -3.62 -6.87
C ILE A 39 0.10 -4.40 -5.91
N ILE A 40 -1.19 -4.09 -5.83
CA ILE A 40 -2.17 -4.81 -5.01
C ILE A 40 -2.35 -6.24 -5.54
N ALA A 41 -2.40 -6.42 -6.86
CA ALA A 41 -2.46 -7.75 -7.46
C ALA A 41 -1.30 -8.66 -7.01
N GLU A 42 -0.08 -8.10 -6.87
CA GLU A 42 1.03 -8.87 -6.33
C GLU A 42 0.88 -9.15 -4.83
N VAL A 43 0.37 -8.19 -4.03
CA VAL A 43 0.08 -8.43 -2.61
C VAL A 43 -0.90 -9.59 -2.44
N ASP A 44 -1.99 -9.58 -3.19
CA ASP A 44 -3.01 -10.64 -3.16
C ASP A 44 -2.44 -11.99 -3.62
N ARG A 45 -1.66 -11.99 -4.71
CA ARG A 45 -1.01 -13.20 -5.25
C ARG A 45 -0.13 -13.90 -4.23
N TYR A 46 0.55 -13.14 -3.37
CA TYR A 46 1.39 -13.69 -2.30
C TYR A 46 0.65 -13.86 -0.96
N GLY A 47 -0.67 -13.74 -0.96
CA GLY A 47 -1.51 -13.93 0.22
C GLY A 47 -1.28 -12.88 1.30
N GLY A 48 -0.98 -11.66 0.89
CA GLY A 48 -0.95 -10.48 1.75
C GLY A 48 -2.31 -9.79 1.80
N SER A 49 -2.40 -8.77 2.62
CA SER A 49 -3.57 -7.88 2.71
C SER A 49 -3.10 -6.44 2.80
N VAL A 50 -3.75 -5.53 2.08
CA VAL A 50 -3.52 -4.09 2.22
C VAL A 50 -4.25 -3.62 3.47
N LEU A 51 -3.51 -3.03 4.41
CA LEU A 51 -4.06 -2.45 5.64
C LEU A 51 -4.53 -1.01 5.46
N GLY A 52 -3.89 -0.28 4.56
CA GLY A 52 -4.24 1.11 4.31
C GLY A 52 -3.23 1.83 3.42
N PHE A 53 -3.62 3.04 3.07
CA PHE A 53 -2.85 3.97 2.26
C PHE A 53 -2.45 5.18 3.11
N SER A 54 -1.26 5.72 2.87
CA SER A 54 -0.76 6.93 3.52
C SER A 54 -0.05 7.78 2.44
N GLY A 55 -0.82 8.69 1.83
CA GLY A 55 -0.35 9.42 0.65
C GLY A 55 -0.13 8.47 -0.52
N ASP A 56 1.10 8.41 -0.99
CA ASP A 56 1.61 7.56 -2.07
C ASP A 56 2.18 6.21 -1.58
N ALA A 57 2.06 5.93 -0.30
CA ALA A 57 2.53 4.69 0.30
C ALA A 57 1.38 3.73 0.65
N ILE A 58 1.68 2.42 0.60
CA ILE A 58 0.77 1.37 1.07
C ILE A 58 1.41 0.57 2.20
N THR A 59 0.58 0.18 3.17
CA THR A 59 0.96 -0.74 4.25
C THR A 59 0.29 -2.07 4.02
N CYS A 60 1.07 -3.16 4.01
CA CYS A 60 0.58 -4.50 3.79
C CYS A 60 0.96 -5.44 4.94
N TRP A 61 0.08 -6.39 5.21
CA TRP A 61 0.23 -7.42 6.21
C TRP A 61 0.30 -8.81 5.56
N PHE A 62 1.20 -9.65 6.07
CA PHE A 62 1.36 -11.05 5.66
C PHE A 62 1.27 -11.92 6.91
N ASP A 63 0.08 -12.46 7.17
CA ASP A 63 -0.17 -13.25 8.38
C ASP A 63 0.60 -14.57 8.36
N GLY A 64 1.20 -14.92 9.52
CA GLY A 64 1.97 -16.17 9.68
C GLY A 64 3.22 -16.26 8.81
N ASP A 65 3.66 -15.16 8.17
CA ASP A 65 4.85 -15.17 7.32
C ASP A 65 6.11 -14.75 8.09
N PRO A 66 7.16 -15.59 8.10
CA PRO A 66 8.46 -15.21 8.67
C PRO A 66 9.26 -14.21 7.82
N GLY A 67 8.64 -13.64 6.77
CA GLY A 67 9.20 -12.64 5.86
C GLY A 67 9.48 -13.15 4.44
N ARG A 68 9.31 -14.43 4.16
CA ARG A 68 9.60 -15.00 2.83
C ARG A 68 8.61 -14.58 1.77
N ARG A 69 7.30 -14.70 2.05
CA ARG A 69 6.24 -14.29 1.11
C ARG A 69 6.29 -12.78 0.89
N ALA A 70 6.44 -12.01 1.96
CA ALA A 70 6.56 -10.57 1.90
C ALA A 70 7.78 -10.13 1.07
N ALA A 71 8.94 -10.77 1.23
CA ALA A 71 10.14 -10.46 0.44
C ALA A 71 9.96 -10.81 -1.04
N THR A 72 9.38 -11.97 -1.34
CA THR A 72 9.10 -12.37 -2.74
C THR A 72 8.08 -11.44 -3.38
N CYS A 73 7.03 -11.06 -2.64
CA CYS A 73 6.06 -10.06 -3.07
C CYS A 73 6.74 -8.72 -3.39
N ALA A 74 7.62 -8.23 -2.50
CA ALA A 74 8.36 -6.98 -2.73
C ALA A 74 9.17 -7.01 -4.04
N LEU A 75 9.82 -8.12 -4.34
CA LEU A 75 10.54 -8.30 -5.60
C LEU A 75 9.59 -8.33 -6.81
N ALA A 76 8.45 -9.01 -6.69
CA ALA A 76 7.44 -9.06 -7.74
C ALA A 76 6.83 -7.67 -8.01
N MET A 77 6.54 -6.91 -6.96
CA MET A 77 6.09 -5.52 -7.07
C MET A 77 7.13 -4.65 -7.80
N GLN A 78 8.43 -4.82 -7.51
CA GLN A 78 9.50 -4.12 -8.23
C GLN A 78 9.53 -4.48 -9.72
N VAL A 79 9.26 -5.73 -10.07
CA VAL A 79 9.15 -6.15 -11.48
C VAL A 79 7.92 -5.52 -12.12
N ALA A 80 6.76 -5.50 -11.46
CA ALA A 80 5.56 -4.84 -11.95
C ALA A 80 5.78 -3.33 -12.17
N MET A 81 6.52 -2.67 -11.27
CA MET A 81 6.83 -1.24 -11.38
C MET A 81 7.69 -0.87 -12.60
N ARG A 82 8.37 -1.82 -13.23
CA ARG A 82 9.12 -1.56 -14.47
C ARG A 82 8.24 -1.04 -15.61
N SER A 83 6.98 -1.43 -15.62
CA SER A 83 6.01 -0.93 -16.62
C SER A 83 5.71 0.56 -16.45
N PHE A 84 6.03 1.14 -15.30
CA PHE A 84 5.80 2.53 -14.96
C PHE A 84 7.09 3.37 -14.88
N ALA A 85 8.24 2.75 -15.22
CA ALA A 85 9.55 3.42 -15.21
C ALA A 85 9.69 4.49 -16.32
N ALA A 86 8.79 4.47 -17.31
CA ALA A 86 8.76 5.46 -18.40
C ALA A 86 7.30 5.63 -18.87
N LEU A 87 6.49 6.33 -18.06
CA LEU A 87 5.13 6.67 -18.43
C LEU A 87 5.15 7.81 -19.46
N THR A 88 4.56 7.56 -20.63
CA THR A 88 4.31 8.63 -21.61
C THR A 88 2.95 9.22 -21.33
N LEU A 89 2.92 10.49 -20.99
CA LEU A 89 1.69 11.23 -20.73
C LEU A 89 0.99 11.61 -22.04
N SER A 90 -0.27 11.98 -21.98
CA SER A 90 -1.04 12.52 -23.10
C SER A 90 -0.41 13.78 -23.73
N THR A 91 0.48 14.43 -23.00
CA THR A 91 1.28 15.60 -23.42
C THR A 91 2.52 15.23 -24.25
N GLY A 92 2.87 13.93 -24.33
CA GLY A 92 4.12 13.44 -24.91
C GLY A 92 5.32 13.49 -23.95
N GLU A 93 5.16 14.04 -22.75
CA GLU A 93 6.18 14.04 -21.70
C GLU A 93 6.35 12.65 -21.10
N GLN A 94 7.58 12.31 -20.70
CA GLN A 94 7.88 11.05 -20.00
C GLN A 94 8.15 11.31 -18.53
N VAL A 95 7.42 10.59 -17.67
CA VAL A 95 7.61 10.61 -16.22
C VAL A 95 7.93 9.20 -15.75
N ALA A 96 8.93 9.08 -14.88
CA ALA A 96 9.32 7.81 -14.26
C ALA A 96 8.71 7.67 -12.87
N LEU A 97 8.04 6.56 -12.62
CA LEU A 97 7.66 6.14 -11.27
C LEU A 97 8.62 5.05 -10.79
N ALA A 98 8.97 5.12 -9.52
CA ALA A 98 9.77 4.11 -8.85
C ALA A 98 9.14 3.77 -7.49
N MET A 99 9.59 2.67 -6.87
CA MET A 99 9.04 2.25 -5.59
C MET A 99 10.14 1.81 -4.64
N LYS A 100 10.01 2.19 -3.38
CA LYS A 100 10.83 1.70 -2.27
C LYS A 100 9.99 0.78 -1.41
N VAL A 101 10.56 -0.35 -0.98
CA VAL A 101 9.86 -1.30 -0.12
C VAL A 101 10.68 -1.55 1.13
N ALA A 102 10.03 -1.43 2.29
CA ALA A 102 10.57 -1.80 3.58
C ALA A 102 9.79 -3.00 4.16
N LEU A 103 10.52 -3.94 4.73
CA LEU A 103 9.97 -5.13 5.35
C LEU A 103 10.33 -5.15 6.83
N ALA A 104 9.36 -5.50 7.66
CA ALA A 104 9.58 -5.80 9.06
C ALA A 104 8.84 -7.08 9.42
N THR A 105 9.48 -7.95 10.20
CA THR A 105 8.87 -9.16 10.74
C THR A 105 8.81 -9.06 12.26
N GLY A 106 7.74 -9.55 12.85
CA GLY A 106 7.57 -9.52 14.30
C GLY A 106 6.12 -9.73 14.72
N PRO A 107 5.86 -9.82 16.04
CA PRO A 107 4.49 -9.86 16.52
C PRO A 107 3.80 -8.53 16.24
N GLY A 108 2.83 -8.55 15.34
CA GLY A 108 1.97 -7.41 15.05
C GLY A 108 0.63 -7.54 15.75
N ARG A 109 0.02 -6.41 16.09
CA ARG A 109 -1.35 -6.33 16.56
C ARG A 109 -2.14 -5.48 15.59
N GLN A 110 -3.07 -6.12 14.89
CA GLN A 110 -4.03 -5.38 14.09
C GLN A 110 -5.14 -4.88 15.02
N THR A 111 -5.30 -3.57 15.15
CA THR A 111 -6.45 -2.96 15.77
C THR A 111 -7.35 -2.46 14.65
N SER A 112 -8.53 -3.08 14.49
CA SER A 112 -9.58 -2.47 13.68
C SER A 112 -10.06 -1.22 14.40
N ASN A 113 -9.80 -0.04 13.85
CA ASN A 113 -10.58 1.14 14.20
C ASN A 113 -11.98 0.91 13.61
N GLU A 114 -12.90 0.41 14.38
CA GLU A 114 -14.32 0.59 14.10
C GLU A 114 -14.55 2.11 14.12
N GLY A 115 -14.63 2.68 12.92
CA GLY A 115 -14.84 4.11 12.72
C GLY A 115 -16.06 4.55 13.49
N GLY A 116 -15.93 5.64 14.25
CA GLY A 116 -17.03 6.33 14.87
C GLY A 116 -18.07 6.73 13.83
N GLY A 117 -19.04 5.86 13.60
CA GLY A 117 -20.27 6.18 12.93
C GLY A 117 -21.07 7.12 13.84
N LEU A 118 -21.45 8.26 13.29
CA LEU A 118 -22.39 9.19 13.88
C LEU A 118 -23.63 8.41 14.34
N ASP A 119 -23.85 8.46 15.64
CA ASP A 119 -24.99 7.88 16.33
C ASP A 119 -26.30 8.53 15.84
N SER A 120 -27.03 7.81 15.00
CA SER A 120 -28.45 8.07 14.79
C SER A 120 -29.21 6.92 15.43
N GLY A 121 -29.81 7.24 16.60
CA GLY A 121 -30.45 6.31 17.49
C GLY A 121 -31.46 5.38 16.82
N SER A 122 -31.29 4.10 17.05
CA SER A 122 -32.37 3.12 17.10
C SER A 122 -32.00 2.01 18.05
N ASP A 123 -32.84 1.89 19.03
CA ASP A 123 -32.91 0.95 20.16
C ASP A 123 -32.91 -0.51 19.64
N GLN A 124 -31.82 -1.28 19.83
CA GLN A 124 -31.84 -2.73 19.73
C GLN A 124 -31.05 -3.39 20.87
N PRO A 125 -31.53 -4.53 21.39
CA PRO A 125 -31.04 -5.11 22.64
C PRO A 125 -29.64 -5.70 22.51
N ARG A 126 -28.79 -5.35 23.48
CA ARG A 126 -27.41 -5.79 23.66
C ARG A 126 -27.28 -7.32 23.71
N ARG A 127 -26.66 -7.92 22.69
CA ARG A 127 -26.09 -9.26 22.80
C ARG A 127 -24.74 -9.18 23.52
N GLN A 128 -24.55 -9.98 24.54
CA GLN A 128 -23.34 -10.03 25.36
C GLN A 128 -22.13 -10.50 24.51
N PRO A 129 -20.93 -9.86 24.64
CA PRO A 129 -19.74 -10.34 23.98
C PRO A 129 -19.20 -11.61 24.67
N HIS A 130 -18.94 -12.65 23.88
CA HIS A 130 -18.22 -13.83 24.30
C HIS A 130 -16.83 -13.46 24.85
N ARG A 131 -16.54 -13.81 26.10
CA ARG A 131 -15.22 -13.70 26.72
C ARG A 131 -14.21 -14.54 25.92
N MET A 132 -13.31 -13.88 25.16
CA MET A 132 -12.10 -14.52 24.66
C MET A 132 -11.08 -14.61 25.80
N GLY A 133 -10.62 -15.84 26.05
CA GLY A 133 -9.60 -16.15 27.06
C GLY A 133 -8.23 -15.52 26.70
N PRO A 134 -7.29 -15.47 27.66
CA PRO A 134 -6.00 -14.82 27.47
C PRO A 134 -5.12 -15.64 26.54
N ALA A 135 -4.94 -15.19 25.30
CA ALA A 135 -3.98 -15.73 24.37
C ALA A 135 -2.55 -15.45 24.86
N ALA A 136 -1.76 -16.51 25.00
CA ALA A 136 -0.38 -16.47 25.45
C ALA A 136 0.46 -15.49 24.62
N ARG A 137 1.04 -14.48 25.28
CA ARG A 137 1.97 -13.53 24.71
C ARG A 137 3.31 -14.20 24.42
N LYS A 138 3.53 -14.66 23.18
CA LYS A 138 4.86 -15.07 22.74
C LYS A 138 5.57 -13.81 22.21
N ARG A 139 6.54 -13.29 22.98
CA ARG A 139 7.43 -12.22 22.53
C ARG A 139 8.39 -12.84 21.51
N ILE A 140 8.26 -12.45 20.25
CA ILE A 140 9.26 -12.71 19.21
C ILE A 140 9.93 -11.37 18.92
N ALA A 141 11.27 -11.35 18.96
CA ALA A 141 12.05 -10.17 18.65
C ALA A 141 11.78 -9.75 17.18
N ALA A 142 11.46 -8.48 16.97
CA ALA A 142 11.27 -7.95 15.63
C ALA A 142 12.63 -7.79 14.95
N ASN A 143 12.90 -8.55 13.91
CA ASN A 143 14.01 -8.29 13.00
C ASN A 143 13.48 -7.36 11.89
N VAL A 144 13.92 -6.12 11.90
CA VAL A 144 13.65 -5.18 10.81
C VAL A 144 14.66 -5.49 9.70
N ILE A 145 14.21 -6.05 8.60
CA ILE A 145 15.01 -6.20 7.40
C ILE A 145 14.60 -5.05 6.47
N MET A 146 15.45 -4.03 6.39
CA MET A 146 15.26 -2.97 5.41
C MET A 146 15.87 -3.43 4.09
N VAL A 147 15.04 -3.77 3.12
CA VAL A 147 15.46 -4.02 1.75
C VAL A 147 15.08 -2.81 0.93
N GLU A 148 16.02 -1.89 0.78
CA GLU A 148 15.86 -0.79 -0.14
C GLU A 148 16.23 -1.30 -1.54
N ILE A 149 15.22 -1.63 -2.35
CA ILE A 149 15.42 -1.96 -3.76
C ILE A 149 15.18 -0.68 -4.54
N ILE A 150 16.26 0.00 -4.87
CA ILE A 150 16.25 1.17 -5.76
C ILE A 150 16.19 0.63 -7.20
N SER A 151 15.19 1.06 -7.97
CA SER A 151 15.17 0.80 -9.41
C SER A 151 16.41 1.44 -10.05
N PRO A 152 17.20 0.75 -10.88
CA PRO A 152 18.33 1.37 -11.57
C PRO A 152 17.81 2.48 -12.50
N ARG A 153 18.54 3.60 -12.50
CA ARG A 153 18.34 4.74 -13.42
C ARG A 153 18.53 4.31 -14.86
#